data_106e627cf1ede18ca4b63ea191e34173
#
_entry.id   106e627cf1ede18ca4b63ea191e34173
#
_cell.length_a   1.000
_cell.length_b   1.000
_cell.length_c   1.000
_cell.angle_alpha   90.00
_cell.angle_beta   90.00
_cell.angle_gamma   90.00
#
_symmetry.space_group_name_H-M   'P 1'
#
loop_
_entity.id
_entity.type
_entity.pdbx_description
1 polymer ?
#
loop_
_entity_poly.entity_id
_entity_poly.type
_entity_poly.pdbx_seq_one_letter_code
_entity_poly.pdbx_strand_id
1 'polypeptide(L)'
;VRTLTAAISVDVAIVGAGISGALMARELMQDRSVAVLDRRPPLQGSTLASTALLQWEIDLPLTALADRIGSAKARRAYLRSACAVSDLKSIVAEERIRCGFQDRSTLYLAGDAYGHRALKTKVEDRSAAGLPSAYLTAGDLRDRYGLNRTGAILSQGSAAADPAQLTAALLRRAADRGAAIHSSVEVVDVLSDPSGVTLVTDTGHVVRAGSVVFCSGYEFPVDLGLSGAQIVSTWAIASEQGTVFPAWLRDTLVWEASAPYLYLRTTGDGRLIVGGEDEQSATAHASGPKLEQKARTIRRKLGKLLPEVEFRIERVWAGAFGDSATGLPSIRRIPGLDHAWAVQGFGGNGITYSVIASQIIGAALRGRPDPGADLYA
;
A
#
# COMPACT_ATOMS: atom_id res chain seq x y z
N VAL A 1 -17.39 16.10 4.11
CA VAL A 1 -17.60 15.41 2.82
C VAL A 1 -18.99 15.79 2.32
N ARG A 2 -19.12 16.23 1.08
CA ARG A 2 -20.38 16.73 0.47
C ARG A 2 -20.55 16.08 -0.91
N THR A 3 -21.79 15.97 -1.38
CA THR A 3 -22.07 15.66 -2.79
C THR A 3 -21.77 16.90 -3.63
N LEU A 4 -21.37 16.71 -4.89
CA LEU A 4 -21.16 17.82 -5.82
C LEU A 4 -22.52 18.37 -6.28
N THR A 5 -22.80 19.64 -5.96
CA THR A 5 -24.10 20.30 -6.22
C THR A 5 -23.99 21.46 -7.22
N ALA A 6 -22.79 21.79 -7.66
CA ALA A 6 -22.51 22.82 -8.66
C ALA A 6 -21.18 22.54 -9.35
N ALA A 7 -20.97 23.14 -10.51
CA ALA A 7 -19.66 23.11 -11.17
C ALA A 7 -18.62 23.83 -10.30
N ILE A 8 -17.42 23.25 -10.21
CA ILE A 8 -16.29 23.84 -9.48
C ILE A 8 -15.05 23.92 -10.37
N SER A 9 -14.13 24.80 -9.99
CA SER A 9 -12.80 24.93 -10.63
C SER A 9 -11.72 24.89 -9.56
N VAL A 10 -10.66 24.11 -9.82
CA VAL A 10 -9.51 23.92 -8.92
C VAL A 10 -8.21 23.81 -9.73
N ASP A 11 -7.06 23.93 -9.08
CA ASP A 11 -5.79 23.67 -9.76
C ASP A 11 -5.61 22.16 -10.04
N VAL A 12 -5.99 21.29 -9.10
CA VAL A 12 -5.86 19.84 -9.27
C VAL A 12 -7.10 19.12 -8.76
N ALA A 13 -7.63 18.24 -9.60
CA ALA A 13 -8.63 17.26 -9.23
C ALA A 13 -7.97 15.90 -8.92
N ILE A 14 -8.39 15.25 -7.84
CA ILE A 14 -7.94 13.91 -7.45
C ILE A 14 -9.14 12.98 -7.50
N VAL A 15 -9.04 11.88 -8.24
CA VAL A 15 -10.08 10.85 -8.32
C VAL A 15 -9.71 9.66 -7.45
N GLY A 16 -10.47 9.46 -6.36
CA GLY A 16 -10.24 8.47 -5.31
C GLY A 16 -9.89 9.09 -3.97
N ALA A 17 -10.68 8.77 -2.92
CA ALA A 17 -10.50 9.23 -1.55
C ALA A 17 -9.94 8.13 -0.63
N GLY A 18 -9.18 7.19 -1.18
CA GLY A 18 -8.37 6.23 -0.46
C GLY A 18 -7.04 6.83 0.02
N ILE A 19 -6.14 5.98 0.54
CA ILE A 19 -4.84 6.42 1.06
C ILE A 19 -4.00 7.16 0.01
N SER A 20 -4.04 6.73 -1.25
CA SER A 20 -3.30 7.38 -2.34
C SER A 20 -3.81 8.80 -2.60
N GLY A 21 -5.13 8.97 -2.69
CA GLY A 21 -5.72 10.30 -2.86
C GLY A 21 -5.54 11.21 -1.64
N ALA A 22 -5.56 10.65 -0.44
CA ALA A 22 -5.35 11.39 0.80
C ALA A 22 -3.90 11.92 0.92
N LEU A 23 -2.91 11.10 0.59
CA LEU A 23 -1.49 11.53 0.55
C LEU A 23 -1.25 12.52 -0.59
N MET A 24 -1.87 12.31 -1.76
CA MET A 24 -1.80 13.23 -2.88
C MET A 24 -2.41 14.60 -2.51
N ALA A 25 -3.59 14.61 -1.87
CA ALA A 25 -4.22 15.85 -1.41
C ALA A 25 -3.33 16.60 -0.41
N ARG A 26 -2.76 15.89 0.58
CA ARG A 26 -1.81 16.48 1.54
C ARG A 26 -0.62 17.12 0.83
N GLU A 27 -0.07 16.46 -0.16
CA GLU A 27 1.09 16.95 -0.91
C GLU A 27 0.76 18.20 -1.73
N LEU A 28 -0.36 18.19 -2.44
CA LEU A 28 -0.74 19.27 -3.35
C LEU A 28 -1.35 20.49 -2.65
N MET A 29 -1.99 20.31 -1.49
CA MET A 29 -2.56 21.40 -0.69
C MET A 29 -1.51 22.37 -0.11
N GLN A 30 -0.22 22.11 -0.32
CA GLN A 30 0.83 23.04 0.10
C GLN A 30 0.82 24.34 -0.73
N ASP A 31 0.40 24.27 -2.01
CA ASP A 31 0.49 25.38 -2.95
C ASP A 31 -0.60 25.38 -4.04
N ARG A 32 -1.62 24.51 -3.92
CA ARG A 32 -2.67 24.32 -4.92
C ARG A 32 -4.04 24.22 -4.30
N SER A 33 -5.06 24.69 -5.02
CA SER A 33 -6.44 24.34 -4.71
C SER A 33 -6.75 22.93 -5.20
N VAL A 34 -7.39 22.11 -4.34
CA VAL A 34 -7.60 20.68 -4.61
C VAL A 34 -9.06 20.30 -4.43
N ALA A 35 -9.59 19.50 -5.35
CA ALA A 35 -10.83 18.77 -5.17
C ALA A 35 -10.54 17.24 -5.17
N VAL A 36 -11.08 16.52 -4.19
CA VAL A 36 -11.05 15.05 -4.13
C VAL A 36 -12.44 14.53 -4.43
N LEU A 37 -12.56 13.67 -5.41
CA LEU A 37 -13.82 13.05 -5.86
C LEU A 37 -13.76 11.55 -5.63
N ASP A 38 -14.82 10.96 -5.04
CA ASP A 38 -14.93 9.51 -4.92
C ASP A 38 -16.37 9.07 -5.18
N ARG A 39 -16.56 8.03 -5.98
CA ARG A 39 -17.87 7.44 -6.25
C ARG A 39 -18.52 6.80 -5.02
N ARG A 40 -17.71 6.48 -4.02
CA ARG A 40 -18.14 5.94 -2.71
C ARG A 40 -17.83 6.92 -1.59
N PRO A 41 -18.42 6.76 -0.42
CA PRO A 41 -17.90 7.40 0.78
C PRO A 41 -16.40 7.10 0.95
N PRO A 42 -15.60 8.02 1.52
CA PRO A 42 -14.17 7.78 1.75
C PRO A 42 -13.93 6.48 2.53
N LEU A 43 -12.81 5.82 2.24
CA LEU A 43 -12.39 4.57 2.88
C LEU A 43 -13.16 3.30 2.46
N GLN A 44 -14.07 3.35 1.52
CA GLN A 44 -14.79 2.15 1.06
C GLN A 44 -14.08 1.37 -0.07
N GLY A 45 -12.79 1.63 -0.28
CA GLY A 45 -11.93 0.89 -1.20
C GLY A 45 -10.95 -0.05 -0.48
N SER A 46 -9.87 -0.44 -1.18
CA SER A 46 -8.82 -1.34 -0.68
C SER A 46 -8.08 -0.84 0.57
N THR A 47 -8.16 0.46 0.88
CA THR A 47 -7.55 1.02 2.09
C THR A 47 -8.07 0.36 3.37
N LEU A 48 -9.38 0.08 3.49
CA LEU A 48 -9.93 -0.62 4.65
C LEU A 48 -9.53 -2.09 4.72
N ALA A 49 -9.28 -2.72 3.58
CA ALA A 49 -8.84 -4.10 3.52
C ALA A 49 -7.34 -4.26 3.81
N SER A 50 -6.59 -3.15 3.81
CA SER A 50 -5.15 -3.19 4.06
C SER A 50 -4.84 -3.62 5.49
N THR A 51 -3.94 -4.58 5.62
CA THR A 51 -3.39 -5.00 6.92
C THR A 51 -2.30 -4.04 7.43
N ALA A 52 -1.86 -3.09 6.60
CA ALA A 52 -0.89 -2.03 6.90
C ALA A 52 0.39 -2.52 7.57
N LEU A 53 1.01 -3.53 6.98
CA LEU A 53 2.43 -3.78 7.15
C LEU A 53 3.17 -2.74 6.29
N LEU A 54 3.66 -1.69 6.93
CA LEU A 54 4.35 -0.58 6.24
C LEU A 54 5.82 -0.97 6.06
N GLN A 55 6.06 -1.77 5.04
CA GLN A 55 7.38 -2.33 4.75
C GLN A 55 8.06 -1.56 3.63
N TRP A 56 9.39 -1.50 3.70
CA TRP A 56 10.22 -1.05 2.59
C TRP A 56 10.62 -2.21 1.68
N GLU A 57 10.56 -3.44 2.17
CA GLU A 57 10.74 -4.63 1.35
C GLU A 57 9.63 -4.69 0.30
N ILE A 58 10.04 -4.78 -0.95
CA ILE A 58 9.15 -4.94 -2.10
C ILE A 58 8.75 -6.42 -2.20
N ASP A 59 7.54 -6.72 -2.63
CA ASP A 59 7.04 -8.10 -2.79
C ASP A 59 7.99 -8.94 -3.64
N LEU A 60 8.59 -8.34 -4.67
CA LEU A 60 9.63 -8.97 -5.48
C LEU A 60 11.01 -8.75 -4.83
N PRO A 61 11.73 -9.81 -4.45
CA PRO A 61 13.07 -9.67 -3.87
C PRO A 61 14.04 -8.87 -4.75
N LEU A 62 15.01 -8.17 -4.12
CA LEU A 62 15.94 -7.27 -4.81
C LEU A 62 16.63 -7.90 -6.03
N THR A 63 17.07 -9.17 -5.91
CA THR A 63 17.68 -9.91 -7.02
C THR A 63 16.70 -10.16 -8.15
N ALA A 64 15.50 -10.64 -7.84
CA ALA A 64 14.47 -10.88 -8.85
C ALA A 64 13.97 -9.58 -9.50
N LEU A 65 13.94 -8.48 -8.77
CA LEU A 65 13.67 -7.16 -9.33
C LEU A 65 14.82 -6.72 -10.25
N ALA A 66 16.08 -6.98 -9.85
CA ALA A 66 17.25 -6.67 -10.66
C ALA A 66 17.25 -7.43 -12.00
N ASP A 67 16.79 -8.66 -12.02
CA ASP A 67 16.64 -9.45 -13.24
C ASP A 67 15.60 -8.84 -14.20
N ARG A 68 14.58 -8.15 -13.67
CA ARG A 68 13.53 -7.52 -14.49
C ARG A 68 13.88 -6.13 -15.01
N ILE A 69 14.48 -5.30 -14.17
CA ILE A 69 14.67 -3.87 -14.47
C ILE A 69 16.13 -3.40 -14.42
N GLY A 70 17.08 -4.31 -14.15
CA GLY A 70 18.49 -4.03 -13.97
C GLY A 70 18.88 -3.66 -12.53
N SER A 71 20.08 -4.04 -12.11
CA SER A 71 20.56 -3.92 -10.72
C SER A 71 20.56 -2.48 -10.20
N ALA A 72 20.95 -1.51 -11.03
CA ALA A 72 21.00 -0.11 -10.62
C ALA A 72 19.57 0.45 -10.31
N LYS A 73 18.59 0.16 -11.16
CA LYS A 73 17.20 0.56 -10.96
C LYS A 73 16.58 -0.17 -9.76
N ALA A 74 16.80 -1.47 -9.62
CA ALA A 74 16.32 -2.26 -8.50
C ALA A 74 16.82 -1.72 -7.15
N ARG A 75 18.11 -1.41 -7.06
CA ARG A 75 18.70 -0.78 -5.87
C ARG A 75 18.06 0.57 -5.57
N ARG A 76 17.90 1.44 -6.57
CA ARG A 76 17.23 2.76 -6.41
C ARG A 76 15.78 2.60 -5.93
N ALA A 77 15.03 1.66 -6.48
CA ALA A 77 13.65 1.39 -6.09
C ALA A 77 13.54 0.96 -4.61
N TYR A 78 14.41 0.06 -4.17
CA TYR A 78 14.46 -0.38 -2.78
C TYR A 78 14.84 0.74 -1.81
N LEU A 79 15.85 1.54 -2.15
CA LEU A 79 16.24 2.71 -1.34
C LEU A 79 15.11 3.75 -1.29
N ARG A 80 14.43 3.98 -2.42
CA ARG A 80 13.27 4.87 -2.47
C ARG A 80 12.11 4.38 -1.60
N SER A 81 11.87 3.06 -1.58
CA SER A 81 10.87 2.43 -0.71
C SER A 81 11.23 2.64 0.78
N ALA A 82 12.50 2.46 1.15
CA ALA A 82 12.96 2.70 2.52
C ALA A 82 12.80 4.17 2.93
N CYS A 83 13.15 5.12 2.05
CA CYS A 83 12.90 6.54 2.29
C CYS A 83 11.40 6.83 2.47
N ALA A 84 10.53 6.23 1.65
CA ALA A 84 9.10 6.49 1.71
C ALA A 84 8.45 6.06 3.04
N VAL A 85 8.92 4.99 3.69
CA VAL A 85 8.46 4.61 5.04
C VAL A 85 8.90 5.65 6.08
N SER A 86 10.14 6.13 5.97
CA SER A 86 10.65 7.21 6.82
C SER A 86 9.90 8.52 6.62
N ASP A 87 9.60 8.87 5.36
CA ASP A 87 8.83 10.07 5.02
C ASP A 87 7.41 9.98 5.55
N LEU A 88 6.77 8.80 5.49
CA LEU A 88 5.45 8.59 6.07
C LEU A 88 5.46 8.81 7.59
N LYS A 89 6.50 8.36 8.27
CA LYS A 89 6.68 8.64 9.72
C LYS A 89 6.74 10.14 9.98
N SER A 90 7.50 10.88 9.18
CA SER A 90 7.60 12.34 9.26
C SER A 90 6.25 13.01 8.99
N ILE A 91 5.52 12.59 7.97
CA ILE A 91 4.17 13.06 7.66
C ILE A 91 3.22 12.86 8.84
N VAL A 92 3.23 11.66 9.45
CA VAL A 92 2.37 11.36 10.60
C VAL A 92 2.70 12.26 11.79
N ALA A 93 3.98 12.52 12.04
CA ALA A 93 4.44 13.39 13.12
C ALA A 93 4.10 14.88 12.87
N GLU A 94 4.42 15.39 11.68
CA GLU A 94 4.14 16.78 11.26
C GLU A 94 2.65 17.12 11.32
N GLU A 95 1.83 16.23 10.79
CA GLU A 95 0.37 16.37 10.77
C GLU A 95 -0.28 16.01 12.11
N ARG A 96 0.49 15.53 13.08
CA ARG A 96 0.03 15.08 14.42
C ARG A 96 -1.11 14.07 14.31
N ILE A 97 -0.95 13.08 13.43
CA ILE A 97 -1.98 12.07 13.15
C ILE A 97 -1.95 10.99 14.23
N ARG A 98 -3.09 10.74 14.85
CA ARG A 98 -3.27 9.62 15.77
C ARG A 98 -3.81 8.41 14.99
N CYS A 99 -2.90 7.57 14.49
CA CYS A 99 -3.23 6.35 13.74
C CYS A 99 -2.49 5.11 14.27
N GLY A 100 -1.99 5.16 15.50
CA GLY A 100 -1.22 4.04 16.06
C GLY A 100 0.05 3.72 15.28
N PHE A 101 0.67 4.72 14.62
CA PHE A 101 1.93 4.53 13.91
C PHE A 101 3.03 4.12 14.87
N GLN A 102 3.68 2.99 14.58
CA GLN A 102 4.75 2.43 15.41
C GLN A 102 5.84 1.87 14.51
N ASP A 103 7.08 2.20 14.83
CA ASP A 103 8.25 1.57 14.20
C ASP A 103 8.23 0.07 14.45
N ARG A 104 8.62 -0.71 13.46
CA ARG A 104 8.69 -2.18 13.48
C ARG A 104 9.96 -2.67 12.80
N SER A 105 10.49 -3.78 13.27
CA SER A 105 11.36 -4.62 12.46
C SER A 105 10.50 -5.56 11.60
N THR A 106 11.10 -6.14 10.55
CA THR A 106 10.51 -7.21 9.77
C THR A 106 11.29 -8.50 9.95
N LEU A 107 10.59 -9.62 10.04
CA LEU A 107 11.15 -10.96 10.07
C LEU A 107 10.63 -11.73 8.86
N TYR A 108 11.48 -11.86 7.82
CA TYR A 108 11.18 -12.63 6.62
C TYR A 108 11.65 -14.06 6.79
N LEU A 109 10.72 -14.98 7.06
CA LEU A 109 10.99 -16.36 7.41
C LEU A 109 11.27 -17.22 6.17
N ALA A 110 12.27 -18.10 6.26
CA ALA A 110 12.48 -19.12 5.24
C ALA A 110 11.24 -19.99 5.05
N GLY A 111 10.90 -20.25 3.80
CA GLY A 111 9.75 -21.03 3.37
C GLY A 111 10.08 -21.92 2.17
N ASP A 112 9.03 -22.33 1.44
CA ASP A 112 9.16 -23.22 0.27
C ASP A 112 9.61 -22.48 -1.00
N ALA A 113 9.33 -21.18 -1.13
CA ALA A 113 9.81 -20.37 -2.24
C ALA A 113 11.30 -20.00 -2.10
N TYR A 114 11.72 -19.61 -0.90
CA TYR A 114 13.12 -19.30 -0.58
C TYR A 114 13.54 -19.92 0.75
N GLY A 115 14.39 -20.95 0.69
CA GLY A 115 14.99 -21.57 1.88
C GLY A 115 16.10 -20.72 2.49
N HIS A 116 16.68 -21.19 3.61
CA HIS A 116 17.67 -20.46 4.41
C HIS A 116 18.92 -20.02 3.62
N ARG A 117 19.40 -20.84 2.67
CA ARG A 117 20.56 -20.48 1.83
C ARG A 117 20.27 -19.28 0.95
N ALA A 118 19.11 -19.29 0.27
CA ALA A 118 18.68 -18.16 -0.56
C ALA A 118 18.48 -16.89 0.27
N LEU A 119 17.95 -17.00 1.49
CA LEU A 119 17.80 -15.83 2.37
C LEU A 119 19.15 -15.25 2.82
N LYS A 120 20.16 -16.09 3.03
CA LYS A 120 21.52 -15.62 3.37
C LYS A 120 22.12 -14.78 2.24
N THR A 121 22.04 -15.26 0.99
CA THR A 121 22.48 -14.49 -0.19
C THR A 121 21.71 -13.17 -0.31
N LYS A 122 20.38 -13.19 -0.10
CA LYS A 122 19.59 -11.95 -0.15
C LYS A 122 19.99 -10.91 0.89
N VAL A 123 20.47 -11.30 2.06
CA VAL A 123 21.03 -10.37 3.06
C VAL A 123 22.32 -9.73 2.55
N GLU A 124 23.19 -10.51 1.90
CA GLU A 124 24.44 -10.00 1.30
C GLU A 124 24.12 -8.94 0.23
N ASP A 125 23.16 -9.22 -0.66
CA ASP A 125 22.69 -8.29 -1.70
C ASP A 125 22.09 -7.02 -1.11
N ARG A 126 21.23 -7.14 -0.06
CA ARG A 126 20.66 -6.00 0.65
C ARG A 126 21.76 -5.15 1.33
N SER A 127 22.72 -5.79 1.98
CA SER A 127 23.85 -5.10 2.62
C SER A 127 24.70 -4.34 1.60
N ALA A 128 25.01 -4.95 0.45
CA ALA A 128 25.69 -4.29 -0.64
C ALA A 128 24.92 -3.10 -1.23
N ALA A 129 23.60 -3.16 -1.17
CA ALA A 129 22.73 -2.06 -1.56
C ALA A 129 22.59 -0.94 -0.49
N GLY A 130 23.13 -1.15 0.72
CA GLY A 130 23.03 -0.20 1.84
C GLY A 130 21.70 -0.32 2.62
N LEU A 131 21.04 -1.47 2.54
CA LEU A 131 19.77 -1.74 3.24
C LEU A 131 20.02 -2.48 4.56
N PRO A 132 19.44 -2.02 5.69
CA PRO A 132 19.74 -2.57 7.02
C PRO A 132 19.07 -3.94 7.22
N SER A 133 19.82 -5.03 7.03
CA SER A 133 19.33 -6.40 7.17
C SER A 133 20.36 -7.31 7.81
N ALA A 134 19.89 -8.30 8.56
CA ALA A 134 20.73 -9.34 9.17
C ALA A 134 20.15 -10.73 8.93
N TYR A 135 21.00 -11.72 8.69
CA TYR A 135 20.57 -13.11 8.63
C TYR A 135 20.48 -13.70 10.04
N LEU A 136 19.37 -14.39 10.31
CA LEU A 136 19.16 -15.17 11.54
C LEU A 136 19.18 -16.65 11.21
N THR A 137 19.93 -17.42 12.02
CA THR A 137 19.99 -18.89 11.92
C THR A 137 18.77 -19.54 12.55
N ALA A 138 18.60 -20.84 12.35
CA ALA A 138 17.56 -21.63 13.04
C ALA A 138 17.74 -21.61 14.58
N GLY A 139 18.98 -21.50 15.08
CA GLY A 139 19.28 -21.31 16.50
C GLY A 139 18.75 -19.97 17.00
N ASP A 140 19.12 -18.87 16.34
CA ASP A 140 18.65 -17.52 16.69
C ASP A 140 17.11 -17.45 16.72
N LEU A 141 16.44 -18.13 15.78
CA LEU A 141 14.98 -18.11 15.70
C LEU A 141 14.33 -18.87 16.86
N ARG A 142 14.89 -20.01 17.27
CA ARG A 142 14.40 -20.76 18.45
C ARG A 142 14.63 -19.97 19.73
N ASP A 143 15.84 -19.48 19.90
CA ASP A 143 16.28 -18.90 21.18
C ASP A 143 15.64 -17.52 21.45
N ARG A 144 15.47 -16.71 20.41
CA ARG A 144 14.95 -15.33 20.52
C ARG A 144 13.45 -15.20 20.27
N TYR A 145 12.89 -16.07 19.43
CA TYR A 145 11.52 -15.92 18.92
C TYR A 145 10.64 -17.14 19.19
N GLY A 146 11.21 -18.28 19.64
CA GLY A 146 10.46 -19.52 19.79
C GLY A 146 10.02 -20.15 18.47
N LEU A 147 10.58 -19.70 17.34
CA LEU A 147 10.14 -20.12 16.00
C LEU A 147 10.93 -21.32 15.48
N ASN A 148 10.22 -22.33 15.00
CA ASN A 148 10.81 -23.48 14.33
C ASN A 148 10.90 -23.24 12.82
N ARG A 149 11.92 -22.49 12.39
CA ARG A 149 12.23 -22.18 10.98
C ARG A 149 13.72 -22.34 10.72
N THR A 150 14.09 -22.58 9.45
CA THR A 150 15.48 -22.87 9.05
C THR A 150 16.36 -21.62 8.94
N GLY A 151 15.77 -20.43 8.92
CA GLY A 151 16.45 -19.14 8.88
C GLY A 151 15.47 -18.01 8.61
N ALA A 152 15.94 -16.76 8.75
CA ALA A 152 15.17 -15.57 8.44
C ALA A 152 16.08 -14.38 8.07
N ILE A 153 15.48 -13.36 7.47
CA ILE A 153 16.06 -12.02 7.37
C ILE A 153 15.37 -11.13 8.39
N LEU A 154 16.15 -10.51 9.25
CA LEU A 154 15.70 -9.44 10.14
C LEU A 154 16.06 -8.10 9.51
N SER A 155 15.07 -7.23 9.29
CA SER A 155 15.28 -5.89 8.76
C SER A 155 14.71 -4.83 9.71
N GLN A 156 15.30 -3.63 9.69
CA GLN A 156 14.83 -2.46 10.45
C GLN A 156 14.18 -1.44 9.49
N GLY A 157 13.49 -0.44 10.05
CA GLY A 157 12.98 0.70 9.29
C GLY A 157 11.62 0.47 8.64
N SER A 158 10.87 -0.52 9.12
CA SER A 158 9.46 -0.72 8.78
C SER A 158 8.55 -0.17 9.87
N ALA A 159 7.25 -0.16 9.65
CA ALA A 159 6.27 0.36 10.60
C ALA A 159 4.92 -0.37 10.48
N ALA A 160 4.03 -0.11 11.41
CA ALA A 160 2.63 -0.46 11.34
C ALA A 160 1.76 0.74 11.72
N ALA A 161 0.56 0.80 11.16
CA ALA A 161 -0.43 1.82 11.50
C ALA A 161 -1.85 1.29 11.29
N ASP A 162 -2.85 2.06 11.73
CA ASP A 162 -4.23 1.90 11.30
C ASP A 162 -4.44 2.68 9.98
N PRO A 163 -4.66 2.01 8.85
CA PRO A 163 -4.75 2.67 7.54
C PRO A 163 -6.02 3.52 7.41
N ALA A 164 -7.09 3.15 8.11
CA ALA A 164 -8.35 3.92 8.09
C ALA A 164 -8.19 5.23 8.86
N GLN A 165 -7.61 5.19 10.06
CA GLN A 165 -7.35 6.38 10.86
C GLN A 165 -6.35 7.31 10.17
N LEU A 166 -5.29 6.77 9.56
CA LEU A 166 -4.32 7.53 8.78
C LEU A 166 -4.99 8.28 7.64
N THR A 167 -5.75 7.57 6.81
CA THR A 167 -6.41 8.14 5.64
C THR A 167 -7.47 9.18 6.03
N ALA A 168 -8.32 8.86 7.00
CA ALA A 168 -9.34 9.78 7.49
C ALA A 168 -8.74 11.07 8.08
N ALA A 169 -7.61 10.96 8.78
CA ALA A 169 -6.93 12.13 9.32
C ALA A 169 -6.31 12.99 8.21
N LEU A 170 -5.65 12.39 7.22
CA LEU A 170 -5.09 13.11 6.07
C LEU A 170 -6.19 13.85 5.30
N LEU A 171 -7.31 13.20 5.01
CA LEU A 171 -8.44 13.86 4.33
C LEU A 171 -9.03 15.00 5.16
N ARG A 172 -9.18 14.83 6.48
CA ARG A 172 -9.63 15.92 7.36
C ARG A 172 -8.67 17.10 7.33
N ARG A 173 -7.36 16.86 7.43
CA ARG A 173 -6.34 17.91 7.33
C ARG A 173 -6.36 18.63 5.99
N ALA A 174 -6.58 17.89 4.89
CA ALA A 174 -6.76 18.50 3.58
C ALA A 174 -8.03 19.39 3.54
N ALA A 175 -9.15 18.91 4.07
CA ALA A 175 -10.39 19.68 4.16
C ALA A 175 -10.25 20.93 5.05
N ASP A 176 -9.59 20.83 6.20
CA ASP A 176 -9.30 21.95 7.11
C ASP A 176 -8.44 23.04 6.43
N ARG A 177 -7.64 22.65 5.44
CA ARG A 177 -6.82 23.55 4.60
C ARG A 177 -7.56 24.04 3.34
N GLY A 178 -8.83 23.70 3.16
CA GLY A 178 -9.68 24.17 2.08
C GLY A 178 -9.84 23.22 0.90
N ALA A 179 -9.37 21.95 0.97
CA ALA A 179 -9.67 20.99 -0.06
C ALA A 179 -11.18 20.68 -0.12
N ALA A 180 -11.73 20.69 -1.33
CA ALA A 180 -13.10 20.26 -1.56
C ALA A 180 -13.17 18.74 -1.67
N ILE A 181 -13.79 18.05 -0.68
CA ILE A 181 -13.92 16.59 -0.69
C ILE A 181 -15.37 16.22 -0.97
N HIS A 182 -15.59 15.57 -2.11
CA HIS A 182 -16.88 15.13 -2.59
C HIS A 182 -16.95 13.60 -2.63
N SER A 183 -18.04 13.04 -2.11
CA SER A 183 -18.34 11.60 -2.18
C SER A 183 -19.65 11.35 -2.89
N SER A 184 -19.86 10.11 -3.32
CA SER A 184 -20.97 9.74 -4.18
C SER A 184 -20.97 10.58 -5.46
N VAL A 185 -19.78 10.72 -6.05
CA VAL A 185 -19.51 11.46 -7.27
C VAL A 185 -18.62 10.60 -8.15
N GLU A 186 -19.17 9.98 -9.16
CA GLU A 186 -18.43 9.18 -10.12
C GLU A 186 -18.00 10.05 -11.31
N VAL A 187 -16.72 10.02 -11.63
CA VAL A 187 -16.19 10.62 -12.86
C VAL A 187 -16.50 9.65 -13.99
N VAL A 188 -17.37 10.06 -14.92
CA VAL A 188 -17.85 9.23 -16.02
C VAL A 188 -17.19 9.54 -17.36
N ASP A 189 -16.60 10.75 -17.49
CA ASP A 189 -15.84 11.15 -18.67
C ASP A 189 -14.78 12.18 -18.33
N VAL A 190 -13.73 12.28 -19.16
CA VAL A 190 -12.60 13.19 -18.98
C VAL A 190 -12.24 13.81 -20.33
N LEU A 191 -12.39 15.10 -20.41
CA LEU A 191 -12.00 15.90 -21.56
C LEU A 191 -10.74 16.69 -21.22
N SER A 192 -9.76 16.70 -22.10
CA SER A 192 -8.54 17.51 -21.92
C SER A 192 -8.30 18.42 -23.12
N ASP A 193 -7.78 19.60 -22.83
CA ASP A 193 -7.33 20.56 -23.82
C ASP A 193 -6.04 21.25 -23.32
N PRO A 194 -5.38 22.13 -24.07
CA PRO A 194 -4.16 22.82 -23.64
C PRO A 194 -4.30 23.64 -22.36
N SER A 195 -5.51 24.00 -21.94
CA SER A 195 -5.78 24.81 -20.73
C SER A 195 -5.98 23.96 -19.47
N GLY A 196 -6.25 22.65 -19.60
CA GLY A 196 -6.48 21.75 -18.49
C GLY A 196 -7.42 20.60 -18.80
N VAL A 197 -8.16 20.16 -17.77
CA VAL A 197 -9.09 19.02 -17.86
C VAL A 197 -10.48 19.40 -17.36
N THR A 198 -11.49 18.81 -17.96
CA THR A 198 -12.88 18.85 -17.49
C THR A 198 -13.33 17.45 -17.16
N LEU A 199 -13.67 17.20 -15.91
CA LEU A 199 -14.23 15.93 -15.44
C LEU A 199 -15.75 16.04 -15.47
N VAL A 200 -16.40 15.15 -16.21
CA VAL A 200 -17.85 14.99 -16.22
C VAL A 200 -18.24 13.99 -15.14
N THR A 201 -19.23 14.32 -14.33
CA THR A 201 -19.67 13.45 -13.24
C THR A 201 -21.10 12.94 -13.46
N ASP A 202 -21.41 11.82 -12.82
CA ASP A 202 -22.76 11.21 -12.78
C ASP A 202 -23.82 12.12 -12.15
N THR A 203 -23.40 13.13 -11.38
CA THR A 203 -24.30 14.14 -10.81
C THR A 203 -24.78 15.17 -11.83
N GLY A 204 -24.29 15.15 -13.06
CA GLY A 204 -24.55 16.18 -14.09
C GLY A 204 -23.74 17.47 -13.93
N HIS A 205 -22.91 17.57 -12.89
CA HIS A 205 -21.98 18.68 -12.69
C HIS A 205 -20.60 18.37 -13.20
N VAL A 206 -19.82 19.40 -13.50
CA VAL A 206 -18.45 19.26 -14.00
C VAL A 206 -17.43 19.83 -13.01
N VAL A 207 -16.25 19.22 -12.99
CA VAL A 207 -15.08 19.77 -12.29
C VAL A 207 -14.03 20.16 -13.32
N ARG A 208 -13.68 21.46 -13.38
CA ARG A 208 -12.58 21.96 -14.20
C ARG A 208 -11.33 22.01 -13.35
N ALA A 209 -10.23 21.51 -13.89
CA ALA A 209 -8.95 21.53 -13.18
C ALA A 209 -7.78 21.78 -14.14
N GLY A 210 -6.72 22.40 -13.64
CA GLY A 210 -5.46 22.49 -14.37
C GLY A 210 -4.81 21.13 -14.60
N SER A 211 -5.05 20.16 -13.70
CA SER A 211 -4.61 18.76 -13.86
C SER A 211 -5.54 17.80 -13.11
N VAL A 212 -5.54 16.53 -13.51
CA VAL A 212 -6.20 15.44 -12.77
C VAL A 212 -5.21 14.34 -12.39
N VAL A 213 -5.39 13.78 -11.19
CA VAL A 213 -4.63 12.62 -10.72
C VAL A 213 -5.58 11.49 -10.34
N PHE A 214 -5.52 10.39 -11.07
CA PHE A 214 -6.30 9.19 -10.76
C PHE A 214 -5.60 8.36 -9.70
N CYS A 215 -6.19 8.33 -8.50
CA CYS A 215 -5.81 7.55 -7.33
C CYS A 215 -6.85 6.47 -7.02
N SER A 216 -7.48 5.91 -8.04
CA SER A 216 -8.63 4.99 -7.94
C SER A 216 -8.24 3.53 -7.68
N GLY A 217 -6.99 3.27 -7.31
CA GLY A 217 -6.48 1.93 -6.99
C GLY A 217 -6.38 1.05 -8.22
N TYR A 218 -7.20 0.00 -8.31
CA TYR A 218 -7.30 -0.89 -9.47
C TYR A 218 -8.63 -0.72 -10.25
N GLU A 219 -9.47 0.24 -9.87
CA GLU A 219 -10.78 0.51 -10.47
C GLU A 219 -10.70 1.75 -11.37
N PHE A 220 -10.00 1.61 -12.48
CA PHE A 220 -9.89 2.69 -13.46
C PHE A 220 -11.08 2.70 -14.43
N PRO A 221 -11.49 3.88 -14.93
CA PRO A 221 -12.36 3.96 -16.09
C PRO A 221 -11.73 3.19 -17.26
N VAL A 222 -12.49 2.30 -17.89
CA VAL A 222 -12.01 1.37 -18.92
C VAL A 222 -11.39 2.10 -20.12
N ASP A 223 -11.90 3.28 -20.43
CA ASP A 223 -11.53 4.05 -21.62
C ASP A 223 -10.18 4.81 -21.51
N LEU A 224 -9.54 4.79 -20.33
CA LEU A 224 -8.26 5.46 -20.13
C LEU A 224 -7.05 4.64 -20.62
N GLY A 225 -7.25 3.46 -21.21
CA GLY A 225 -6.16 2.63 -21.74
C GLY A 225 -5.12 2.18 -20.69
N LEU A 226 -5.48 2.23 -19.44
CA LEU A 226 -4.59 1.89 -18.31
C LEU A 226 -4.65 0.38 -18.01
N SER A 227 -4.47 -0.44 -19.04
CA SER A 227 -4.37 -1.90 -18.88
C SER A 227 -2.97 -2.30 -18.43
N GLY A 228 -2.87 -3.35 -17.61
CA GLY A 228 -1.58 -3.98 -17.26
C GLY A 228 -1.40 -4.41 -15.81
N ALA A 229 -2.29 -4.03 -14.90
CA ALA A 229 -2.27 -4.59 -13.55
C ALA A 229 -3.10 -5.88 -13.49
N GLN A 230 -2.48 -6.96 -13.05
CA GLN A 230 -3.19 -8.20 -12.75
C GLN A 230 -3.82 -8.08 -11.36
N ILE A 231 -5.13 -8.33 -11.26
CA ILE A 231 -5.82 -8.26 -9.96
C ILE A 231 -5.59 -9.56 -9.19
N VAL A 232 -5.13 -9.40 -7.97
CA VAL A 232 -4.87 -10.48 -7.01
C VAL A 232 -5.86 -10.37 -5.86
N SER A 233 -6.51 -11.47 -5.52
CA SER A 233 -7.38 -11.56 -4.34
C SER A 233 -6.57 -12.04 -3.13
N THR A 234 -6.82 -11.44 -1.96
CA THR A 234 -6.12 -11.73 -0.69
C THR A 234 -7.12 -11.80 0.46
N TRP A 235 -6.74 -12.48 1.53
CA TRP A 235 -7.60 -12.69 2.71
C TRP A 235 -6.84 -12.39 3.99
N ALA A 236 -7.58 -11.93 4.99
CA ALA A 236 -7.04 -11.68 6.30
C ALA A 236 -8.04 -12.02 7.41
N ILE A 237 -7.50 -12.33 8.57
CA ILE A 237 -8.25 -12.56 9.82
C ILE A 237 -7.65 -11.74 10.94
N ALA A 238 -8.49 -11.35 11.89
CA ALA A 238 -8.02 -10.72 13.13
C ALA A 238 -8.54 -11.48 14.34
N SER A 239 -7.69 -11.56 15.36
CA SER A 239 -8.07 -12.15 16.64
C SER A 239 -8.97 -11.22 17.47
N GLU A 240 -9.53 -11.75 18.54
CA GLU A 240 -10.14 -10.95 19.60
C GLU A 240 -9.12 -9.96 20.18
N GLN A 241 -9.62 -8.87 20.75
CA GLN A 241 -8.82 -7.90 21.47
C GLN A 241 -8.22 -8.53 22.73
N GLY A 242 -6.99 -8.14 23.08
CA GLY A 242 -6.30 -8.68 24.26
C GLY A 242 -5.79 -10.11 24.07
N THR A 243 -5.68 -10.61 22.86
CA THR A 243 -5.06 -11.91 22.56
C THR A 243 -3.62 -11.93 23.10
N VAL A 244 -3.30 -13.00 23.87
CA VAL A 244 -1.95 -13.19 24.40
C VAL A 244 -1.05 -13.75 23.29
N PHE A 245 0.05 -13.10 23.05
CA PHE A 245 1.07 -13.51 22.07
C PHE A 245 2.48 -13.17 22.58
N PRO A 246 3.53 -13.80 22.06
CA PRO A 246 4.92 -13.50 22.44
C PRO A 246 5.26 -12.03 22.34
N ALA A 247 5.98 -11.51 23.34
CA ALA A 247 6.26 -10.08 23.46
C ALA A 247 6.96 -9.48 22.21
N TRP A 248 7.85 -10.23 21.58
CA TRP A 248 8.58 -9.82 20.39
C TRP A 248 7.68 -9.48 19.18
N LEU A 249 6.47 -10.08 19.08
CA LEU A 249 5.50 -9.74 18.04
C LEU A 249 4.99 -8.30 18.11
N ARG A 250 5.11 -7.64 19.27
CA ARG A 250 4.71 -6.24 19.42
C ARG A 250 5.54 -5.30 18.55
N ASP A 251 6.80 -5.67 18.32
CA ASP A 251 7.77 -4.84 17.61
C ASP A 251 8.20 -5.40 16.26
N THR A 252 7.58 -6.51 15.83
CA THR A 252 7.99 -7.23 14.63
C THR A 252 6.82 -7.55 13.71
N LEU A 253 6.96 -7.18 12.45
CA LEU A 253 6.15 -7.67 11.34
C LEU A 253 6.74 -9.00 10.87
N VAL A 254 5.92 -9.98 10.61
CA VAL A 254 6.38 -11.30 10.12
C VAL A 254 5.78 -11.59 8.77
N TRP A 255 6.57 -12.12 7.86
CA TRP A 255 6.10 -12.65 6.59
C TRP A 255 6.97 -13.82 6.11
N GLU A 256 6.41 -14.69 5.27
CA GLU A 256 7.04 -15.95 4.87
C GLU A 256 7.52 -15.90 3.42
N ALA A 257 8.66 -16.53 3.17
CA ALA A 257 9.16 -16.81 1.82
C ALA A 257 8.49 -18.08 1.24
N SER A 258 7.16 -18.11 1.21
CA SER A 258 6.33 -19.22 0.76
C SER A 258 5.34 -18.81 -0.32
N ALA A 259 4.83 -19.77 -1.07
CA ALA A 259 3.76 -19.53 -2.05
C ALA A 259 2.66 -20.62 -1.89
N PRO A 260 1.47 -20.27 -1.40
CA PRO A 260 1.05 -18.96 -0.85
C PRO A 260 1.64 -18.69 0.55
N TYR A 261 1.97 -17.45 0.82
CA TYR A 261 2.62 -17.00 2.05
C TYR A 261 1.61 -16.59 3.14
N LEU A 262 2.13 -16.46 4.37
CA LEU A 262 1.48 -15.73 5.46
C LEU A 262 2.27 -14.48 5.80
N TYR A 263 1.54 -13.46 6.25
CA TYR A 263 2.10 -12.31 6.94
C TYR A 263 1.26 -11.99 8.17
N LEU A 264 1.88 -11.40 9.19
CA LEU A 264 1.18 -11.05 10.42
C LEU A 264 1.81 -9.86 11.14
N ARG A 265 0.97 -9.16 11.89
CA ARG A 265 1.35 -8.08 12.81
C ARG A 265 0.38 -7.98 13.99
N THR A 266 0.81 -7.27 15.02
CA THR A 266 -0.06 -6.89 16.13
C THR A 266 -0.62 -5.48 15.94
N THR A 267 -1.73 -5.19 16.61
CA THR A 267 -2.33 -3.87 16.74
C THR A 267 -2.09 -3.29 18.13
N GLY A 268 -2.23 -1.97 18.28
CA GLY A 268 -2.08 -1.31 19.58
C GLY A 268 -3.11 -1.72 20.63
N ASP A 269 -4.28 -2.21 20.22
CA ASP A 269 -5.33 -2.73 21.09
C ASP A 269 -5.20 -4.24 21.39
N GLY A 270 -4.06 -4.85 21.02
CA GLY A 270 -3.73 -6.25 21.37
C GLY A 270 -4.40 -7.30 20.51
N ARG A 271 -4.69 -6.99 19.24
CA ARG A 271 -5.11 -7.99 18.25
C ARG A 271 -3.91 -8.50 17.46
N LEU A 272 -4.02 -9.72 16.97
CA LEU A 272 -3.13 -10.27 15.96
C LEU A 272 -3.87 -10.28 14.62
N ILE A 273 -3.35 -9.57 13.63
CA ILE A 273 -3.83 -9.60 12.24
C ILE A 273 -2.94 -10.56 11.46
N VAL A 274 -3.56 -11.46 10.72
CA VAL A 274 -2.87 -12.44 9.86
C VAL A 274 -3.51 -12.45 8.50
N GLY A 275 -2.71 -12.36 7.44
CA GLY A 275 -3.20 -12.41 6.07
C GLY A 275 -2.31 -13.22 5.15
N GLY A 276 -2.72 -13.28 3.88
CA GLY A 276 -2.04 -14.04 2.82
C GLY A 276 -2.99 -14.96 2.06
N GLU A 277 -2.48 -16.11 1.62
CA GLU A 277 -3.23 -17.08 0.81
C GLU A 277 -3.69 -16.49 -0.54
N ASP A 278 -2.92 -15.59 -1.11
CA ASP A 278 -3.23 -14.85 -2.30
C ASP A 278 -3.55 -15.75 -3.50
N GLU A 279 -4.47 -15.31 -4.34
CA GLU A 279 -4.85 -15.97 -5.58
C GLU A 279 -4.85 -14.99 -6.75
N GLN A 280 -4.32 -15.42 -7.89
CA GLN A 280 -4.35 -14.70 -9.16
C GLN A 280 -5.78 -14.72 -9.73
N SER A 281 -6.67 -13.95 -9.12
CA SER A 281 -8.09 -13.88 -9.48
C SER A 281 -8.66 -12.50 -9.14
N ALA A 282 -9.31 -11.89 -10.11
CA ALA A 282 -9.95 -10.58 -9.92
C ALA A 282 -11.23 -10.62 -9.07
N THR A 283 -11.84 -11.79 -8.89
CA THR A 283 -13.18 -11.91 -8.27
C THR A 283 -13.24 -12.83 -7.06
N ALA A 284 -12.18 -13.60 -6.79
CA ALA A 284 -12.20 -14.61 -5.72
C ALA A 284 -12.46 -14.02 -4.33
N HIS A 285 -12.01 -12.78 -4.07
CA HIS A 285 -12.23 -12.07 -2.82
C HIS A 285 -13.72 -11.76 -2.52
N ALA A 286 -14.56 -11.73 -3.54
CA ALA A 286 -16.00 -11.49 -3.37
C ALA A 286 -16.80 -12.77 -3.00
N SER A 287 -16.15 -13.95 -2.97
CA SER A 287 -16.80 -15.23 -2.68
C SER A 287 -16.88 -15.51 -1.17
N GLY A 288 -18.10 -15.54 -0.62
CA GLY A 288 -18.32 -15.89 0.81
C GLY A 288 -17.79 -17.27 1.20
N PRO A 289 -18.09 -18.38 0.46
CA PRO A 289 -17.51 -19.68 0.75
C PRO A 289 -15.99 -19.70 0.74
N LYS A 290 -15.36 -18.95 -0.19
CA LYS A 290 -13.92 -18.83 -0.27
C LYS A 290 -13.33 -18.07 0.91
N LEU A 291 -14.00 -17.03 1.36
CA LEU A 291 -13.64 -16.26 2.55
C LEU A 291 -13.50 -17.17 3.78
N GLU A 292 -14.51 -18.01 4.04
CA GLU A 292 -14.46 -18.96 5.17
C GLU A 292 -13.37 -20.01 5.00
N GLN A 293 -13.21 -20.56 3.79
CA GLN A 293 -12.16 -21.55 3.50
C GLN A 293 -10.77 -20.97 3.77
N LYS A 294 -10.51 -19.76 3.28
CA LYS A 294 -9.23 -19.06 3.45
C LYS A 294 -8.97 -18.72 4.92
N ALA A 295 -9.98 -18.24 5.64
CA ALA A 295 -9.88 -17.97 7.07
C ALA A 295 -9.46 -19.24 7.86
N ARG A 296 -10.07 -20.40 7.57
CA ARG A 296 -9.66 -21.67 8.18
C ARG A 296 -8.23 -22.06 7.82
N THR A 297 -7.81 -21.83 6.58
CA THR A 297 -6.46 -22.13 6.11
C THR A 297 -5.42 -21.26 6.79
N ILE A 298 -5.66 -19.93 6.84
CA ILE A 298 -4.79 -18.97 7.52
C ILE A 298 -4.66 -19.32 9.00
N ARG A 299 -5.77 -19.58 9.71
CA ARG A 299 -5.75 -19.99 11.12
C ARG A 299 -4.93 -21.26 11.33
N ARG A 300 -5.09 -22.29 10.48
CA ARG A 300 -4.33 -23.54 10.57
C ARG A 300 -2.83 -23.34 10.36
N LYS A 301 -2.44 -22.48 9.39
CA LYS A 301 -1.03 -22.14 9.14
C LYS A 301 -0.44 -21.35 10.31
N LEU A 302 -1.19 -20.39 10.86
CA LEU A 302 -0.80 -19.64 12.04
C LEU A 302 -0.56 -20.56 13.25
N GLY A 303 -1.45 -21.53 13.52
CA GLY A 303 -1.29 -22.49 14.62
C GLY A 303 -0.06 -23.41 14.48
N LYS A 304 0.48 -23.58 13.26
CA LYS A 304 1.77 -24.24 13.05
C LYS A 304 2.96 -23.32 13.28
N LEU A 305 2.80 -22.02 13.00
CA LEU A 305 3.86 -21.03 13.16
C LEU A 305 4.00 -20.59 14.62
N LEU A 306 2.87 -20.37 15.30
CA LEU A 306 2.77 -19.87 16.68
C LEU A 306 1.80 -20.77 17.48
N PRO A 307 2.21 -22.03 17.81
CA PRO A 307 1.33 -23.01 18.47
C PRO A 307 0.88 -22.57 19.87
N GLU A 308 1.63 -21.70 20.54
CA GLU A 308 1.32 -21.16 21.86
C GLU A 308 0.25 -20.07 21.85
N VAL A 309 -0.11 -19.54 20.67
CA VAL A 309 -1.10 -18.47 20.57
C VAL A 309 -2.51 -19.03 20.44
N GLU A 310 -3.34 -18.83 21.46
CA GLU A 310 -4.76 -19.13 21.38
C GLU A 310 -5.46 -18.08 20.52
N PHE A 311 -5.52 -18.34 19.20
CA PHE A 311 -6.11 -17.42 18.22
C PHE A 311 -7.59 -17.69 18.04
N ARG A 312 -8.43 -16.84 18.59
CA ARG A 312 -9.88 -16.80 18.34
C ARG A 312 -10.18 -15.76 17.29
N ILE A 313 -10.79 -16.18 16.17
CA ILE A 313 -11.14 -15.27 15.07
C ILE A 313 -12.33 -14.39 15.50
N GLU A 314 -12.14 -13.09 15.49
CA GLU A 314 -13.23 -12.12 15.65
C GLU A 314 -13.63 -11.50 14.31
N ARG A 315 -12.66 -11.26 13.41
CA ARG A 315 -12.93 -10.63 12.12
C ARG A 315 -12.30 -11.42 10.98
N VAL A 316 -13.02 -11.45 9.86
CA VAL A 316 -12.56 -12.05 8.60
C VAL A 316 -12.91 -11.08 7.49
N TRP A 317 -11.96 -10.83 6.59
CA TRP A 317 -12.21 -10.01 5.40
C TRP A 317 -11.35 -10.46 4.23
N ALA A 318 -11.71 -9.99 3.06
CA ALA A 318 -10.95 -10.15 1.85
C ALA A 318 -10.72 -8.80 1.18
N GLY A 319 -9.72 -8.72 0.35
CA GLY A 319 -9.41 -7.55 -0.45
C GLY A 319 -8.82 -7.95 -1.79
N ALA A 320 -8.59 -6.95 -2.62
CA ALA A 320 -7.87 -7.13 -3.86
C ALA A 320 -6.83 -6.02 -4.01
N PHE A 321 -5.77 -6.32 -4.76
CA PHE A 321 -4.77 -5.35 -5.16
C PHE A 321 -4.32 -5.61 -6.60
N GLY A 322 -3.80 -4.57 -7.26
CA GLY A 322 -3.24 -4.70 -8.59
C GLY A 322 -1.75 -4.98 -8.53
N ASP A 323 -1.31 -6.06 -9.16
CA ASP A 323 0.10 -6.38 -9.36
C ASP A 323 0.55 -5.95 -10.76
N SER A 324 1.84 -5.63 -10.91
CA SER A 324 2.42 -5.17 -12.16
C SER A 324 3.45 -6.15 -12.71
N ALA A 325 3.61 -6.18 -14.03
CA ALA A 325 4.61 -7.03 -14.68
C ALA A 325 6.06 -6.71 -14.26
N THR A 326 6.33 -5.46 -13.91
CA THR A 326 7.67 -5.03 -13.47
C THR A 326 7.93 -5.31 -11.99
N GLY A 327 6.88 -5.48 -11.17
CA GLY A 327 6.95 -5.53 -9.70
C GLY A 327 7.04 -4.15 -9.05
N LEU A 328 6.94 -3.06 -9.84
CA LEU A 328 6.86 -1.68 -9.37
C LEU A 328 5.55 -1.03 -9.86
N PRO A 329 4.97 -0.07 -9.13
CA PRO A 329 3.79 0.64 -9.60
C PRO A 329 4.09 1.47 -10.84
N SER A 330 3.04 1.79 -11.59
CA SER A 330 3.10 2.80 -12.65
C SER A 330 2.60 4.14 -12.10
N ILE A 331 3.43 5.18 -12.21
CA ILE A 331 3.15 6.56 -11.79
C ILE A 331 3.47 7.45 -13.00
N ARG A 332 2.48 7.71 -13.85
CA ARG A 332 2.74 8.33 -15.14
C ARG A 332 1.60 9.21 -15.65
N ARG A 333 1.90 9.99 -16.67
CA ARG A 333 0.87 10.66 -17.47
C ARG A 333 0.04 9.63 -18.23
N ILE A 334 -1.25 9.92 -18.42
CA ILE A 334 -2.15 9.08 -19.21
C ILE A 334 -1.92 9.40 -20.69
N PRO A 335 -1.56 8.41 -21.53
CA PRO A 335 -1.39 8.63 -22.95
C PRO A 335 -2.67 9.17 -23.60
N GLY A 336 -2.54 10.21 -24.42
CA GLY A 336 -3.67 10.80 -25.13
C GLY A 336 -4.55 11.75 -24.30
N LEU A 337 -4.24 11.93 -23.00
CA LEU A 337 -4.90 12.90 -22.14
C LEU A 337 -3.87 13.87 -21.55
N ASP A 338 -3.84 15.10 -22.06
CA ASP A 338 -3.00 16.14 -21.49
C ASP A 338 -3.44 16.46 -20.06
N HIS A 339 -2.48 16.85 -19.21
CA HIS A 339 -2.70 17.19 -17.80
C HIS A 339 -3.28 16.07 -16.91
N ALA A 340 -3.32 14.81 -17.39
CA ALA A 340 -3.86 13.68 -16.64
C ALA A 340 -2.76 12.72 -16.18
N TRP A 341 -2.82 12.31 -14.91
CA TRP A 341 -1.90 11.38 -14.26
C TRP A 341 -2.64 10.18 -13.70
N ALA A 342 -1.99 9.04 -13.68
CA ALA A 342 -2.51 7.82 -13.03
C ALA A 342 -1.46 7.15 -12.15
N VAL A 343 -1.95 6.53 -11.07
CA VAL A 343 -1.15 5.74 -10.15
C VAL A 343 -1.82 4.38 -9.99
N GLN A 344 -1.11 3.30 -10.33
CA GLN A 344 -1.66 1.94 -10.33
C GLN A 344 -0.59 0.85 -10.11
N GLY A 345 -1.04 -0.39 -9.84
CA GLY A 345 -0.14 -1.55 -9.79
C GLY A 345 0.75 -1.59 -8.54
N PHE A 346 0.19 -1.25 -7.39
CA PHE A 346 0.93 -1.09 -6.14
C PHE A 346 1.45 -2.40 -5.50
N GLY A 347 0.99 -3.58 -5.94
CA GLY A 347 1.26 -4.82 -5.23
C GLY A 347 0.79 -4.76 -3.77
N GLY A 348 1.48 -5.43 -2.87
CA GLY A 348 1.22 -5.39 -1.42
C GLY A 348 1.67 -4.12 -0.71
N ASN A 349 2.49 -3.26 -1.35
CA ASN A 349 3.10 -2.07 -0.73
C ASN A 349 2.34 -0.77 -0.99
N GLY A 350 1.01 -0.82 -1.11
CA GLY A 350 0.17 0.29 -1.58
C GLY A 350 0.36 1.61 -0.82
N ILE A 351 0.55 1.58 0.50
CA ILE A 351 0.73 2.80 1.31
C ILE A 351 2.11 3.42 1.04
N THR A 352 3.15 2.61 1.04
CA THR A 352 4.54 3.05 0.75
C THR A 352 4.63 3.67 -0.65
N TYR A 353 4.05 3.02 -1.64
CA TYR A 353 4.03 3.55 -3.02
C TYR A 353 3.12 4.77 -3.19
N SER A 354 2.09 4.92 -2.37
CA SER A 354 1.27 6.14 -2.37
C SER A 354 2.05 7.37 -1.90
N VAL A 355 2.98 7.21 -0.95
CA VAL A 355 3.91 8.28 -0.56
C VAL A 355 4.80 8.67 -1.75
N ILE A 356 5.42 7.68 -2.40
CA ILE A 356 6.28 7.91 -3.57
C ILE A 356 5.51 8.60 -4.69
N ALA A 357 4.30 8.14 -4.98
CA ALA A 357 3.46 8.71 -6.02
C ALA A 357 3.10 10.18 -5.74
N SER A 358 2.75 10.51 -4.50
CA SER A 358 2.44 11.90 -4.14
C SER A 358 3.66 12.82 -4.33
N GLN A 359 4.85 12.36 -3.96
CA GLN A 359 6.09 13.11 -4.14
C GLN A 359 6.45 13.30 -5.62
N ILE A 360 6.38 12.24 -6.44
CA ILE A 360 6.71 12.31 -7.87
C ILE A 360 5.76 13.25 -8.60
N ILE A 361 4.45 13.07 -8.42
CA ILE A 361 3.45 13.89 -9.12
C ILE A 361 3.47 15.33 -8.59
N GLY A 362 3.60 15.52 -7.27
CA GLY A 362 3.72 16.83 -6.67
C GLY A 362 4.92 17.62 -7.22
N ALA A 363 6.08 16.96 -7.31
CA ALA A 363 7.28 17.57 -7.90
C ALA A 363 7.08 17.91 -9.39
N ALA A 364 6.50 16.98 -10.16
CA ALA A 364 6.24 17.20 -11.58
C ALA A 364 5.28 18.37 -11.84
N LEU A 365 4.19 18.49 -11.05
CA LEU A 365 3.23 19.58 -11.15
C LEU A 365 3.83 20.95 -10.74
N ARG A 366 4.92 20.96 -9.95
CA ARG A 366 5.70 22.16 -9.64
C ARG A 366 6.81 22.46 -10.64
N GLY A 367 6.91 21.69 -11.74
CA GLY A 367 7.98 21.83 -12.73
C GLY A 367 9.37 21.40 -12.24
N ARG A 368 9.44 20.57 -11.20
CA ARG A 368 10.68 20.02 -10.61
C ARG A 368 10.63 18.50 -10.66
N PRO A 369 10.90 17.86 -11.82
CA PRO A 369 10.75 16.41 -11.95
C PRO A 369 11.63 15.67 -10.94
N ASP A 370 11.03 14.70 -10.25
CA ASP A 370 11.71 13.84 -9.30
C ASP A 370 12.71 12.93 -10.06
N PRO A 371 14.00 12.86 -9.64
CA PRO A 371 15.02 12.07 -10.32
C PRO A 371 14.77 10.55 -10.25
N GLY A 372 13.83 10.10 -9.42
CA GLY A 372 13.40 8.71 -9.32
C GLY A 372 12.16 8.37 -10.14
N ALA A 373 11.55 9.33 -10.85
CA ALA A 373 10.32 9.11 -11.61
C ALA A 373 10.51 8.07 -12.74
N ASP A 374 11.71 7.95 -13.29
CA ASP A 374 12.05 6.97 -14.32
C ASP A 374 11.88 5.50 -13.89
N LEU A 375 11.80 5.23 -12.60
CA LEU A 375 11.58 3.89 -12.05
C LEU A 375 10.14 3.43 -12.20
N TYR A 376 9.20 4.37 -12.33
CA TYR A 376 7.76 4.16 -12.20
C TYR A 376 6.98 4.60 -13.46
N ALA A 377 7.69 4.96 -14.52
CA ALA A 377 7.13 5.44 -15.78
C ALA A 377 6.55 4.31 -16.67
#